data_7b656d506d8e4f63aa96b885e3587e78
#
_entry.id   7b656d506d8e4f63aa96b885e3587e78
#
_cell.length_a   1.000
_cell.length_b   1.000
_cell.length_c   1.000
_cell.angle_alpha   90.00
_cell.angle_beta   90.00
_cell.angle_gamma   90.00
#
_symmetry.space_group_name_H-M   'P 1'
#
loop_
_entity.id
_entity.type
_entity.pdbx_description
1 polymer ?
#
loop_
_entity_poly.entity_id
_entity_poly.type
_entity_poly.pdbx_seq_one_letter_code
_entity_poly.pdbx_strand_id
1 'polypeptide(L)'
;MDILIKGGRLLDPVNERDGLYDLWIRDGKIWKVKEQNTDKEESDASGEDCRVVDASGCYVMPGLIDLHVHLRDPGFTYKETVDSGAEAAAHGGYTTIVAMPNTKPVMDEGHRVSYVHNKAKMLGLINVLQAGAVSKGMRGEELSDIESMVKAGSPAISEDGKSVMDSGLYRKAMKIAKSYNIPVLAHCEDINLVEGGVVNADKDMKAKGWKGISNAVEDVIVARDILLAKETGARLHLCHCSTKDSVRMVKAAKEDGVDVSAEVCPHHFTLTSADIPGNDANYKMNPPLRTKEDVEALKQGLHDDIMDVIATDHAPHSEEEKLRTMQSAPFGIVGLETAVPLTISELVRPGVLTPLQMAAKMSANPAKVLGIDKGNLAEGKIADVTIIDPEVEYTIDKNKFRSQGKNTPFHGRKVFGEVEMTICGGEIVYAADRMKQ
;
A
#
# COMPACT_ATOMS: atom_id res chain seq x y z
N MET A 1 -3.26 -27.32 9.58
CA MET A 1 -1.86 -27.83 9.68
C MET A 1 -1.08 -26.85 10.53
N ASP A 2 -0.34 -27.35 11.54
CA ASP A 2 0.51 -26.48 12.34
C ASP A 2 1.75 -26.07 11.55
N ILE A 3 2.25 -24.85 11.78
CA ILE A 3 3.47 -24.35 11.13
C ILE A 3 4.44 -23.86 12.21
N LEU A 4 5.70 -24.23 12.07
CA LEU A 4 6.80 -23.71 12.88
C LEU A 4 7.78 -22.96 11.97
N ILE A 5 7.87 -21.64 12.13
CA ILE A 5 8.86 -20.80 11.46
C ILE A 5 10.07 -20.68 12.39
N LYS A 6 11.25 -21.13 11.93
CA LYS A 6 12.48 -21.19 12.72
C LYS A 6 13.57 -20.28 12.19
N GLY A 7 14.36 -19.72 13.10
CA GLY A 7 15.65 -19.09 12.80
C GLY A 7 15.56 -17.72 12.12
N GLY A 8 14.36 -17.19 11.95
CA GLY A 8 14.16 -15.88 11.32
C GLY A 8 14.39 -14.70 12.28
N ARG A 9 14.80 -13.56 11.72
CA ARG A 9 14.77 -12.29 12.45
C ARG A 9 13.34 -11.77 12.49
N LEU A 10 12.70 -11.92 13.65
CA LEU A 10 11.34 -11.44 13.89
C LEU A 10 11.35 -9.91 14.00
N LEU A 11 10.52 -9.26 13.20
CA LEU A 11 10.34 -7.80 13.16
C LEU A 11 8.88 -7.49 13.49
N ASP A 12 8.57 -7.33 14.77
CA ASP A 12 7.22 -7.03 15.24
C ASP A 12 7.21 -5.67 15.97
N PRO A 13 6.91 -4.57 15.26
CA PRO A 13 7.01 -3.24 15.82
C PRO A 13 6.00 -2.95 16.93
N VAL A 14 4.85 -3.64 16.95
CA VAL A 14 3.82 -3.45 17.99
C VAL A 14 4.27 -4.04 19.32
N ASN A 15 5.01 -5.14 19.28
CA ASN A 15 5.51 -5.83 20.47
C ASN A 15 7.00 -5.54 20.74
N GLU A 16 7.59 -4.56 20.04
CA GLU A 16 8.99 -4.11 20.17
C GLU A 16 10.00 -5.27 20.02
N ARG A 17 9.70 -6.24 19.14
CA ARG A 17 10.56 -7.39 18.88
C ARG A 17 11.41 -7.17 17.64
N ASP A 18 12.72 -7.27 17.80
CA ASP A 18 13.71 -7.26 16.72
C ASP A 18 14.86 -8.20 17.11
N GLY A 19 14.81 -9.45 16.67
CA GLY A 19 15.78 -10.47 17.06
C GLY A 19 15.47 -11.83 16.45
N LEU A 20 16.24 -12.85 16.84
CA LEU A 20 16.04 -14.22 16.37
C LEU A 20 14.97 -14.92 17.24
N TYR A 21 13.89 -15.31 16.59
CA TYR A 21 12.76 -15.98 17.23
C TYR A 21 12.30 -17.19 16.43
N ASP A 22 11.69 -18.12 17.14
CA ASP A 22 10.85 -19.16 16.55
C ASP A 22 9.38 -18.79 16.77
N LEU A 23 8.55 -19.01 15.74
CA LEU A 23 7.13 -18.66 15.72
C LEU A 23 6.29 -19.88 15.39
N TRP A 24 5.36 -20.25 16.27
CA TRP A 24 4.42 -21.35 16.05
C TRP A 24 3.05 -20.82 15.65
N ILE A 25 2.50 -21.40 14.61
CA ILE A 25 1.15 -21.15 14.13
C ILE A 25 0.32 -22.40 14.33
N ARG A 26 -0.86 -22.25 14.94
CA ARG A 26 -1.84 -23.31 15.18
C ARG A 26 -3.25 -22.77 15.03
N ASP A 27 -4.13 -23.52 14.36
CA ASP A 27 -5.53 -23.15 14.15
C ASP A 27 -5.69 -21.72 13.58
N GLY A 28 -4.83 -21.33 12.63
CA GLY A 28 -4.85 -20.03 11.98
C GLY A 28 -4.35 -18.85 12.83
N LYS A 29 -3.77 -19.12 14.01
CA LYS A 29 -3.31 -18.10 14.96
C LYS A 29 -1.86 -18.28 15.34
N ILE A 30 -1.24 -17.18 15.75
CA ILE A 30 0.06 -17.22 16.44
C ILE A 30 -0.16 -17.91 17.78
N TRP A 31 0.39 -19.11 17.94
CA TRP A 31 0.24 -19.88 19.17
C TRP A 31 1.33 -19.58 20.19
N LYS A 32 2.59 -19.42 19.71
CA LYS A 32 3.74 -19.17 20.59
C LYS A 32 4.81 -18.38 19.83
N VAL A 33 5.52 -17.50 20.55
CA VAL A 33 6.70 -16.78 20.07
C VAL A 33 7.81 -16.95 21.09
N LYS A 34 8.96 -17.51 20.68
CA LYS A 34 10.08 -17.81 21.58
C LYS A 34 11.39 -17.25 21.02
N GLU A 35 12.09 -16.47 21.83
CA GLU A 35 13.43 -16.01 21.52
C GLU A 35 14.45 -17.15 21.58
N GLN A 36 15.35 -17.23 20.59
CA GLN A 36 16.30 -18.35 20.48
C GLN A 36 17.43 -18.33 21.52
N ASN A 37 17.70 -17.22 22.18
CA ASN A 37 18.80 -17.06 23.12
C ASN A 37 18.52 -17.56 24.55
N THR A 38 17.48 -18.31 24.80
CA THR A 38 17.18 -18.87 26.12
C THR A 38 17.77 -20.27 26.27
N ASP A 39 18.72 -20.46 27.21
CA ASP A 39 19.46 -21.69 27.54
C ASP A 39 18.60 -22.90 27.98
N LYS A 40 17.34 -22.94 27.60
CA LYS A 40 16.45 -24.09 27.85
C LYS A 40 16.05 -24.69 26.52
N GLU A 41 16.66 -25.80 26.17
CA GLU A 41 16.08 -26.83 25.29
C GLU A 41 14.78 -27.35 25.92
N GLU A 42 13.71 -26.62 25.84
CA GLU A 42 12.39 -27.21 25.95
C GLU A 42 12.14 -27.87 24.59
N SER A 43 12.00 -29.18 24.59
CA SER A 43 11.46 -29.94 23.46
C SER A 43 10.01 -29.48 23.25
N ASP A 44 9.85 -28.38 22.57
CA ASP A 44 8.54 -27.95 22.11
C ASP A 44 8.10 -28.95 21.03
N ALA A 45 7.32 -29.94 21.46
CA ALA A 45 6.77 -30.96 20.61
C ALA A 45 5.97 -30.32 19.47
N SER A 46 6.61 -30.20 18.31
CA SER A 46 5.87 -30.13 17.06
C SER A 46 5.10 -31.46 17.00
N GLY A 47 3.77 -31.38 16.98
CA GLY A 47 2.94 -32.57 16.75
C GLY A 47 3.39 -33.26 15.45
N GLU A 48 3.07 -34.54 15.28
CA GLU A 48 3.46 -35.35 14.12
C GLU A 48 3.07 -34.73 12.76
N ASP A 49 2.24 -33.65 12.75
CA ASP A 49 1.68 -32.95 11.57
C ASP A 49 2.10 -31.47 11.50
N CYS A 50 3.30 -31.10 11.97
CA CYS A 50 3.78 -29.70 11.93
C CYS A 50 4.74 -29.50 10.76
N ARG A 51 4.41 -28.53 9.87
CA ARG A 51 5.32 -28.07 8.82
C ARG A 51 6.38 -27.15 9.43
N VAL A 52 7.65 -27.50 9.26
CA VAL A 52 8.77 -26.64 9.67
C VAL A 52 9.22 -25.79 8.47
N VAL A 53 9.32 -24.48 8.68
CA VAL A 53 9.80 -23.49 7.71
C VAL A 53 11.10 -22.92 8.26
N ASP A 54 12.22 -23.17 7.58
CA ASP A 54 13.50 -22.57 7.91
C ASP A 54 13.54 -21.13 7.34
N ALA A 55 13.51 -20.15 8.23
CA ALA A 55 13.59 -18.72 7.90
C ALA A 55 14.97 -18.12 8.23
N SER A 56 16.01 -18.96 8.38
CA SER A 56 17.37 -18.50 8.69
C SER A 56 17.85 -17.47 7.67
N GLY A 57 18.31 -16.31 8.16
CA GLY A 57 18.71 -15.16 7.32
C GLY A 57 17.57 -14.30 6.81
N CYS A 58 16.32 -14.71 6.99
CA CYS A 58 15.15 -13.97 6.55
C CYS A 58 14.59 -13.04 7.63
N TYR A 59 13.91 -11.97 7.19
CA TYR A 59 12.99 -11.22 8.02
C TYR A 59 11.66 -11.96 8.12
N VAL A 60 11.13 -12.09 9.33
CA VAL A 60 9.79 -12.59 9.63
C VAL A 60 9.00 -11.43 10.22
N MET A 61 7.99 -10.95 9.52
CA MET A 61 7.24 -9.79 9.94
C MET A 61 5.73 -10.02 9.83
N PRO A 62 4.89 -9.20 10.50
CA PRO A 62 3.46 -9.28 10.30
C PRO A 62 3.13 -9.13 8.82
N GLY A 63 2.12 -9.84 8.34
CA GLY A 63 1.67 -9.79 6.97
C GLY A 63 1.48 -8.36 6.49
N LEU A 64 2.01 -8.05 5.30
CA LEU A 64 1.98 -6.68 4.79
C LEU A 64 0.55 -6.24 4.47
N ILE A 65 0.30 -4.94 4.62
CA ILE A 65 -1.01 -4.31 4.40
C ILE A 65 -0.83 -3.14 3.44
N ASP A 66 -1.55 -3.17 2.32
CA ASP A 66 -1.54 -2.07 1.36
C ASP A 66 -2.86 -1.29 1.43
N LEU A 67 -2.78 0.00 1.71
CA LEU A 67 -3.96 0.87 1.82
C LEU A 67 -4.48 1.35 0.47
N HIS A 68 -3.74 1.11 -0.63
CA HIS A 68 -4.00 1.77 -1.89
C HIS A 68 -3.74 0.88 -3.11
N VAL A 69 -4.77 0.18 -3.58
CA VAL A 69 -4.69 -0.62 -4.80
C VAL A 69 -5.92 -0.44 -5.69
N HIS A 70 -5.76 -0.67 -6.99
CA HIS A 70 -6.84 -0.62 -7.98
C HIS A 70 -7.06 -2.00 -8.60
N LEU A 71 -8.07 -2.72 -8.14
CA LEU A 71 -8.38 -4.06 -8.66
C LEU A 71 -9.20 -4.04 -9.95
N ARG A 72 -9.68 -2.86 -10.37
CA ARG A 72 -10.38 -2.69 -11.66
C ARG A 72 -11.66 -3.50 -11.82
N ASP A 73 -12.05 -4.28 -10.84
CA ASP A 73 -13.19 -5.18 -10.83
C ASP A 73 -14.25 -4.65 -9.83
N PRO A 74 -15.46 -4.39 -10.28
CA PRO A 74 -16.05 -4.65 -11.60
C PRO A 74 -15.72 -3.61 -12.67
N GLY A 75 -15.94 -4.01 -13.92
CA GLY A 75 -16.07 -3.11 -15.08
C GLY A 75 -14.83 -2.88 -15.92
N PHE A 76 -13.62 -3.11 -15.37
CA PHE A 76 -12.35 -2.97 -16.09
C PHE A 76 -11.49 -4.23 -15.94
N THR A 77 -12.13 -5.39 -15.87
CA THR A 77 -11.49 -6.70 -15.61
C THR A 77 -10.47 -7.12 -16.66
N TYR A 78 -10.41 -6.45 -17.78
CA TYR A 78 -9.36 -6.62 -18.79
C TYR A 78 -8.00 -6.01 -18.36
N LYS A 79 -7.98 -5.19 -17.30
CA LYS A 79 -6.77 -4.61 -16.71
C LYS A 79 -6.30 -5.38 -15.48
N GLU A 80 -7.25 -5.76 -14.63
CA GLU A 80 -7.04 -6.49 -13.38
C GLU A 80 -8.36 -7.05 -12.87
N THR A 81 -8.30 -8.11 -12.07
CA THR A 81 -9.45 -8.67 -11.35
C THR A 81 -9.15 -8.77 -9.86
N VAL A 82 -10.17 -9.02 -9.04
CA VAL A 82 -9.96 -9.34 -7.62
C VAL A 82 -9.02 -10.53 -7.48
N ASP A 83 -9.17 -11.54 -8.35
CA ASP A 83 -8.39 -12.79 -8.29
C ASP A 83 -6.90 -12.54 -8.59
N SER A 84 -6.61 -11.93 -9.75
CA SER A 84 -5.21 -11.65 -10.16
C SER A 84 -4.52 -10.62 -9.26
N GLY A 85 -5.26 -9.60 -8.79
CA GLY A 85 -4.73 -8.65 -7.82
C GLY A 85 -4.44 -9.28 -6.45
N ALA A 86 -5.28 -10.22 -6.00
CA ALA A 86 -5.02 -10.98 -4.78
C ALA A 86 -3.80 -11.92 -4.92
N GLU A 87 -3.63 -12.56 -6.09
CA GLU A 87 -2.43 -13.36 -6.39
C GLU A 87 -1.16 -12.49 -6.41
N ALA A 88 -1.23 -11.31 -7.04
CA ALA A 88 -0.11 -10.35 -7.04
C ALA A 88 0.23 -9.85 -5.64
N ALA A 89 -0.78 -9.59 -4.82
CA ALA A 89 -0.61 -9.19 -3.43
C ALA A 89 0.05 -10.31 -2.60
N ALA A 90 -0.45 -11.54 -2.69
CA ALA A 90 0.15 -12.70 -2.01
C ALA A 90 1.62 -12.89 -2.43
N HIS A 91 1.93 -12.78 -3.73
CA HIS A 91 3.29 -12.86 -4.27
C HIS A 91 4.17 -11.71 -3.77
N GLY A 92 3.61 -10.52 -3.57
CA GLY A 92 4.30 -9.34 -3.03
C GLY A 92 4.42 -9.30 -1.50
N GLY A 93 3.94 -10.33 -0.77
CA GLY A 93 4.01 -10.38 0.70
C GLY A 93 2.80 -9.79 1.42
N TYR A 94 1.78 -9.35 0.71
CA TYR A 94 0.61 -8.73 1.30
C TYR A 94 -0.44 -9.76 1.71
N THR A 95 -0.94 -9.63 2.94
CA THR A 95 -2.04 -10.43 3.48
C THR A 95 -3.36 -9.65 3.53
N THR A 96 -3.28 -8.34 3.36
CA THR A 96 -4.45 -7.45 3.34
C THR A 96 -4.21 -6.30 2.36
N ILE A 97 -5.20 -6.01 1.53
CA ILE A 97 -5.17 -4.87 0.60
C ILE A 97 -6.50 -4.11 0.66
N VAL A 98 -6.45 -2.79 0.40
CA VAL A 98 -7.64 -1.93 0.31
C VAL A 98 -7.83 -1.47 -1.14
N ALA A 99 -8.91 -1.95 -1.77
CA ALA A 99 -9.25 -1.59 -3.14
C ALA A 99 -9.94 -0.22 -3.21
N MET A 100 -9.51 0.65 -4.12
CA MET A 100 -10.08 1.97 -4.35
C MET A 100 -11.42 1.91 -5.09
N PRO A 101 -12.31 2.91 -4.89
CA PRO A 101 -13.70 2.86 -5.33
C PRO A 101 -13.93 3.14 -6.82
N ASN A 102 -12.91 3.51 -7.60
CA ASN A 102 -12.99 4.00 -8.97
C ASN A 102 -13.21 2.90 -10.03
N THR A 103 -14.15 2.04 -9.79
CA THR A 103 -14.59 0.93 -10.66
C THR A 103 -15.81 1.33 -11.52
N LYS A 104 -16.36 0.39 -12.29
CA LYS A 104 -17.58 0.61 -13.09
C LYS A 104 -18.54 -0.57 -12.93
N PRO A 105 -19.64 -0.41 -12.14
CA PRO A 105 -20.02 0.81 -11.44
C PRO A 105 -19.05 1.22 -10.33
N VAL A 106 -19.08 2.49 -9.92
CA VAL A 106 -18.34 3.03 -8.77
C VAL A 106 -18.82 2.36 -7.49
N MET A 107 -17.94 2.20 -6.50
CA MET A 107 -18.26 1.63 -5.18
C MET A 107 -18.91 2.67 -4.28
N ASP A 108 -20.14 3.09 -4.59
CA ASP A 108 -20.88 4.14 -3.89
C ASP A 108 -22.15 3.64 -3.15
N GLU A 109 -22.31 2.32 -3.07
CA GLU A 109 -23.40 1.63 -2.38
C GLU A 109 -22.93 0.32 -1.72
N GLY A 110 -23.55 -0.08 -0.59
CA GLY A 110 -23.13 -1.24 0.21
C GLY A 110 -23.12 -2.58 -0.55
N HIS A 111 -24.09 -2.82 -1.44
CA HIS A 111 -24.13 -4.07 -2.20
C HIS A 111 -22.93 -4.25 -3.13
N ARG A 112 -22.34 -3.15 -3.64
CA ARG A 112 -21.15 -3.17 -4.48
C ARG A 112 -19.89 -3.48 -3.65
N VAL A 113 -19.79 -2.93 -2.44
CA VAL A 113 -18.75 -3.30 -1.47
C VAL A 113 -18.83 -4.81 -1.17
N SER A 114 -20.05 -5.32 -0.88
CA SER A 114 -20.27 -6.74 -0.61
C SER A 114 -19.88 -7.64 -1.79
N TYR A 115 -20.01 -7.18 -3.04
CA TYR A 115 -19.58 -7.93 -4.21
C TYR A 115 -18.09 -8.26 -4.16
N VAL A 116 -17.23 -7.27 -3.91
CA VAL A 116 -15.78 -7.47 -3.83
C VAL A 116 -15.40 -8.36 -2.66
N HIS A 117 -15.99 -8.10 -1.47
CA HIS A 117 -15.72 -8.90 -0.28
C HIS A 117 -16.12 -10.37 -0.45
N ASN A 118 -17.28 -10.63 -1.06
CA ASN A 118 -17.73 -12.00 -1.32
C ASN A 118 -16.82 -12.71 -2.32
N LYS A 119 -16.40 -12.02 -3.38
CA LYS A 119 -15.48 -12.57 -4.37
C LYS A 119 -14.14 -12.93 -3.74
N ALA A 120 -13.55 -12.02 -2.95
CA ALA A 120 -12.31 -12.27 -2.22
C ALA A 120 -12.43 -13.44 -1.22
N LYS A 121 -13.57 -13.51 -0.49
CA LYS A 121 -13.83 -14.61 0.44
C LYS A 121 -13.93 -15.95 -0.25
N MET A 122 -14.55 -16.01 -1.44
CA MET A 122 -14.64 -17.24 -2.23
C MET A 122 -13.27 -17.70 -2.74
N LEU A 123 -12.38 -16.74 -3.05
CA LEU A 123 -11.01 -17.03 -3.48
C LEU A 123 -10.16 -17.60 -2.34
N GLY A 124 -10.33 -17.08 -1.11
CA GLY A 124 -9.67 -17.60 0.08
C GLY A 124 -8.14 -17.42 0.13
N LEU A 125 -7.59 -16.45 -0.62
CA LEU A 125 -6.14 -16.17 -0.61
C LEU A 125 -5.76 -15.18 0.48
N ILE A 126 -6.18 -13.92 0.31
CA ILE A 126 -5.84 -12.82 1.20
C ILE A 126 -7.08 -12.03 1.59
N ASN A 127 -6.94 -11.08 2.51
CA ASN A 127 -8.00 -10.15 2.86
C ASN A 127 -8.05 -9.00 1.85
N VAL A 128 -9.12 -8.94 1.06
CA VAL A 128 -9.40 -7.79 0.18
C VAL A 128 -10.51 -6.97 0.79
N LEU A 129 -10.18 -5.75 1.20
CA LEU A 129 -11.10 -4.76 1.74
C LEU A 129 -11.43 -3.75 0.63
N GLN A 130 -12.66 -3.22 0.63
CA GLN A 130 -13.13 -2.27 -0.38
C GLN A 130 -13.45 -0.92 0.25
N ALA A 131 -12.73 0.12 -0.14
CA ALA A 131 -13.08 1.49 0.21
C ALA A 131 -14.34 1.94 -0.55
N GLY A 132 -15.23 2.68 0.14
CA GLY A 132 -16.40 3.28 -0.48
C GLY A 132 -16.08 4.65 -1.11
N ALA A 133 -16.81 5.05 -2.15
CA ALA A 133 -16.69 6.37 -2.73
C ALA A 133 -17.26 7.46 -1.80
N VAL A 134 -16.68 8.65 -1.78
CA VAL A 134 -17.21 9.80 -1.05
C VAL A 134 -18.49 10.32 -1.68
N SER A 135 -18.51 10.42 -3.01
CA SER A 135 -19.65 10.97 -3.75
C SER A 135 -20.27 9.96 -4.72
N LYS A 136 -21.56 10.11 -5.01
CA LYS A 136 -22.28 9.27 -5.97
C LYS A 136 -21.62 9.34 -7.36
N GLY A 137 -21.26 8.16 -7.87
CA GLY A 137 -20.59 8.03 -9.16
C GLY A 137 -19.26 8.78 -9.23
N MET A 138 -18.67 9.17 -8.08
CA MET A 138 -17.45 9.99 -7.99
C MET A 138 -17.55 11.29 -8.81
N ARG A 139 -18.68 11.98 -8.68
CA ARG A 139 -18.92 13.26 -9.39
C ARG A 139 -18.65 14.50 -8.54
N GLY A 140 -18.48 14.33 -7.21
CA GLY A 140 -18.22 15.44 -6.31
C GLY A 140 -19.45 16.35 -6.04
N GLU A 141 -20.66 15.92 -6.41
CA GLU A 141 -21.89 16.72 -6.36
C GLU A 141 -22.83 16.33 -5.22
N GLU A 142 -22.92 15.03 -4.91
CA GLU A 142 -23.81 14.47 -3.91
C GLU A 142 -23.08 13.35 -3.15
N LEU A 143 -23.30 13.26 -1.83
CA LEU A 143 -22.71 12.17 -1.02
C LEU A 143 -23.25 10.81 -1.47
N SER A 144 -22.38 9.82 -1.45
CA SER A 144 -22.73 8.41 -1.60
C SER A 144 -23.49 7.89 -0.36
N ASP A 145 -23.97 6.66 -0.42
CA ASP A 145 -24.55 5.97 0.73
C ASP A 145 -23.45 5.39 1.63
N ILE A 146 -22.73 6.30 2.33
CA ILE A 146 -21.60 5.94 3.21
C ILE A 146 -22.04 4.94 4.29
N GLU A 147 -23.23 5.14 4.86
CA GLU A 147 -23.74 4.26 5.91
C GLU A 147 -23.90 2.81 5.42
N SER A 148 -24.50 2.61 4.24
CA SER A 148 -24.67 1.27 3.68
C SER A 148 -23.33 0.60 3.37
N MET A 149 -22.35 1.37 2.89
CA MET A 149 -21.02 0.87 2.61
C MET A 149 -20.28 0.43 3.89
N VAL A 150 -20.36 1.23 4.96
CA VAL A 150 -19.79 0.85 6.26
C VAL A 150 -20.45 -0.40 6.82
N LYS A 151 -21.80 -0.50 6.75
CA LYS A 151 -22.54 -1.72 7.15
C LYS A 151 -22.16 -2.95 6.33
N ALA A 152 -21.72 -2.75 5.07
CA ALA A 152 -21.20 -3.80 4.21
C ALA A 152 -19.71 -4.13 4.46
N GLY A 153 -19.09 -3.47 5.46
CA GLY A 153 -17.70 -3.73 5.86
C GLY A 153 -16.64 -2.85 5.19
N SER A 154 -17.03 -1.75 4.54
CA SER A 154 -16.04 -0.79 4.02
C SER A 154 -15.22 -0.19 5.16
N PRO A 155 -13.88 -0.31 5.16
CA PRO A 155 -13.04 0.18 6.25
C PRO A 155 -12.74 1.66 6.16
N ALA A 156 -13.02 2.30 5.01
CA ALA A 156 -12.65 3.68 4.71
C ALA A 156 -13.52 4.24 3.58
N ILE A 157 -13.48 5.55 3.39
CA ILE A 157 -14.02 6.21 2.20
C ILE A 157 -12.92 6.93 1.44
N SER A 158 -13.03 6.99 0.12
CA SER A 158 -12.08 7.65 -0.78
C SER A 158 -12.77 8.20 -2.02
N GLU A 159 -12.19 9.22 -2.64
CA GLU A 159 -12.58 9.67 -3.97
C GLU A 159 -11.44 9.43 -4.97
N ASP A 160 -10.61 8.41 -4.72
CA ASP A 160 -9.33 8.21 -5.39
C ASP A 160 -9.42 8.16 -6.92
N GLY A 161 -8.40 8.81 -7.52
CA GLY A 161 -8.35 9.18 -8.92
C GLY A 161 -9.03 10.51 -9.22
N LYS A 162 -9.61 11.15 -8.19
CA LYS A 162 -10.22 12.50 -8.22
C LYS A 162 -10.16 13.11 -6.81
N SER A 163 -10.46 14.39 -6.72
CA SER A 163 -10.74 15.07 -5.45
C SER A 163 -12.16 15.61 -5.43
N VAL A 164 -12.81 15.58 -4.28
CA VAL A 164 -14.05 16.33 -4.09
C VAL A 164 -13.69 17.81 -3.99
N MET A 165 -14.00 18.60 -5.02
CA MET A 165 -13.63 20.02 -5.08
C MET A 165 -14.50 20.89 -4.17
N ASP A 166 -15.76 20.50 -3.93
CA ASP A 166 -16.64 21.17 -2.96
C ASP A 166 -16.21 20.84 -1.52
N SER A 167 -15.54 21.79 -0.87
CA SER A 167 -15.10 21.67 0.52
C SER A 167 -16.27 21.49 1.50
N GLY A 168 -17.45 22.02 1.18
CA GLY A 168 -18.65 21.85 2.00
C GLY A 168 -19.19 20.42 1.97
N LEU A 169 -19.19 19.80 0.79
CA LEU A 169 -19.55 18.38 0.62
C LEU A 169 -18.52 17.48 1.30
N TYR A 170 -17.22 17.75 1.08
CA TYR A 170 -16.15 16.95 1.67
C TYR A 170 -16.14 17.00 3.20
N ARG A 171 -16.35 18.20 3.78
CA ARG A 171 -16.52 18.38 5.22
C ARG A 171 -17.68 17.55 5.79
N LYS A 172 -18.82 17.44 5.06
CA LYS A 172 -19.96 16.60 5.47
C LYS A 172 -19.55 15.13 5.46
N ALA A 173 -18.86 14.66 4.43
CA ALA A 173 -18.34 13.30 4.34
C ALA A 173 -17.39 12.97 5.50
N MET A 174 -16.45 13.87 5.83
CA MET A 174 -15.54 13.72 6.98
C MET A 174 -16.30 13.58 8.31
N LYS A 175 -17.35 14.37 8.54
CA LYS A 175 -18.19 14.25 9.75
C LYS A 175 -18.89 12.90 9.83
N ILE A 176 -19.37 12.37 8.70
CA ILE A 176 -20.00 11.03 8.65
C ILE A 176 -18.93 9.96 8.90
N ALA A 177 -17.78 10.02 8.23
CA ALA A 177 -16.68 9.09 8.45
C ALA A 177 -16.25 9.04 9.92
N LYS A 178 -16.13 10.20 10.58
CA LYS A 178 -15.85 10.30 12.01
C LYS A 178 -16.91 9.59 12.85
N SER A 179 -18.21 9.74 12.53
CA SER A 179 -19.30 9.10 13.30
C SER A 179 -19.25 7.57 13.25
N TYR A 180 -18.68 7.01 12.19
CA TYR A 180 -18.44 5.57 12.02
C TYR A 180 -17.00 5.13 12.40
N ASN A 181 -16.17 6.06 12.87
CA ASN A 181 -14.77 5.81 13.23
C ASN A 181 -13.95 5.18 12.11
N ILE A 182 -14.19 5.57 10.86
CA ILE A 182 -13.41 5.16 9.69
C ILE A 182 -12.57 6.34 9.16
N PRO A 183 -11.39 6.09 8.57
CA PRO A 183 -10.58 7.14 7.94
C PRO A 183 -11.17 7.57 6.60
N VAL A 184 -10.78 8.77 6.19
CA VAL A 184 -10.92 9.28 4.82
C VAL A 184 -9.56 9.16 4.14
N LEU A 185 -9.47 8.39 3.06
CA LEU A 185 -8.27 8.21 2.24
C LEU A 185 -8.33 9.23 1.10
N ALA A 186 -7.50 10.27 1.19
CA ALA A 186 -7.60 11.45 0.35
C ALA A 186 -6.60 11.43 -0.81
N HIS A 187 -7.10 11.34 -2.04
CA HIS A 187 -6.32 11.66 -3.24
C HIS A 187 -6.23 13.18 -3.37
N CYS A 188 -5.02 13.74 -3.22
CA CYS A 188 -4.84 15.18 -3.15
C CYS A 188 -4.46 15.76 -4.51
N GLU A 189 -5.47 16.19 -5.28
CA GLU A 189 -5.28 16.76 -6.60
C GLU A 189 -6.29 17.90 -6.83
N ASP A 190 -5.83 19.12 -7.02
CA ASP A 190 -6.69 20.19 -7.54
C ASP A 190 -6.86 20.03 -9.05
N ILE A 191 -8.01 19.49 -9.45
CA ILE A 191 -8.30 19.18 -10.86
C ILE A 191 -8.33 20.42 -11.76
N ASN A 192 -8.51 21.64 -11.20
CA ASN A 192 -8.50 22.87 -11.96
C ASN A 192 -7.06 23.33 -12.28
N LEU A 193 -6.08 22.90 -11.46
CA LEU A 193 -4.67 23.25 -11.63
C LEU A 193 -3.90 22.26 -12.51
N VAL A 194 -4.43 21.06 -12.76
CA VAL A 194 -3.78 20.04 -13.60
C VAL A 194 -3.62 20.49 -15.04
N GLU A 195 -4.63 21.18 -15.57
CA GLU A 195 -4.64 21.76 -16.92
C GLU A 195 -4.18 20.83 -18.06
N GLY A 196 -4.38 19.52 -17.93
CA GLY A 196 -3.96 18.51 -18.92
C GLY A 196 -2.45 18.18 -18.86
N GLY A 197 -1.80 18.46 -17.73
CA GLY A 197 -0.44 18.01 -17.44
C GLY A 197 -0.32 16.49 -17.40
N VAL A 198 0.89 15.98 -17.71
CA VAL A 198 1.14 14.53 -17.81
C VAL A 198 2.41 14.08 -17.09
N VAL A 199 3.27 15.02 -16.70
CA VAL A 199 4.54 14.82 -15.99
C VAL A 199 4.75 15.96 -15.00
N ASN A 200 5.83 15.92 -14.21
CA ASN A 200 6.19 17.02 -13.32
C ASN A 200 6.44 18.32 -14.07
N ALA A 201 6.07 19.46 -13.47
CA ALA A 201 6.31 20.78 -14.02
C ALA A 201 7.74 21.27 -13.76
N ASP A 202 8.70 20.74 -14.49
CA ASP A 202 10.09 21.16 -14.43
C ASP A 202 10.66 21.54 -15.82
N LYS A 203 11.90 22.07 -15.82
CA LYS A 203 12.53 22.57 -17.05
C LYS A 203 12.79 21.46 -18.06
N ASP A 204 13.17 20.26 -17.59
CA ASP A 204 13.54 19.15 -18.44
C ASP A 204 12.31 18.55 -19.13
N MET A 205 11.20 18.42 -18.41
CA MET A 205 9.93 17.96 -18.95
C MET A 205 9.36 18.95 -19.96
N LYS A 206 9.47 20.26 -19.66
CA LYS A 206 9.10 21.31 -20.60
C LYS A 206 9.95 21.27 -21.89
N ALA A 207 11.25 20.99 -21.78
CA ALA A 207 12.14 20.85 -22.93
C ALA A 207 11.77 19.66 -23.83
N LYS A 208 11.19 18.57 -23.24
CA LYS A 208 10.62 17.43 -23.96
C LYS A 208 9.26 17.71 -24.61
N GLY A 209 8.70 18.92 -24.42
CA GLY A 209 7.42 19.34 -24.99
C GLY A 209 6.20 18.82 -24.24
N TRP A 210 6.34 18.32 -23.01
CA TRP A 210 5.23 17.84 -22.21
C TRP A 210 4.69 18.92 -21.26
N LYS A 211 3.36 18.91 -21.04
CA LYS A 211 2.71 19.79 -20.09
C LYS A 211 2.90 19.25 -18.67
N GLY A 212 3.32 20.13 -17.76
CA GLY A 212 3.66 19.75 -16.39
C GLY A 212 2.50 19.89 -15.43
N ILE A 213 2.55 19.09 -14.36
CA ILE A 213 1.72 19.13 -13.16
C ILE A 213 2.59 19.71 -12.04
N SER A 214 2.29 20.91 -11.57
CA SER A 214 3.05 21.55 -10.49
C SER A 214 2.79 20.90 -9.13
N ASN A 215 3.70 21.10 -8.18
CA ASN A 215 3.51 20.64 -6.80
C ASN A 215 2.26 21.26 -6.18
N ALA A 216 1.91 22.50 -6.54
CA ALA A 216 0.71 23.17 -6.04
C ALA A 216 -0.61 22.41 -6.32
N VAL A 217 -0.65 21.55 -7.35
CA VAL A 217 -1.81 20.69 -7.63
C VAL A 217 -2.11 19.77 -6.45
N GLU A 218 -1.09 19.24 -5.81
CA GLU A 218 -1.18 18.40 -4.60
C GLU A 218 -1.28 19.26 -3.35
N ASP A 219 -0.37 20.21 -3.17
CA ASP A 219 -0.16 20.95 -1.93
C ASP A 219 -1.40 21.73 -1.48
N VAL A 220 -2.16 22.34 -2.41
CA VAL A 220 -3.40 23.09 -2.10
C VAL A 220 -4.46 22.17 -1.50
N ILE A 221 -4.61 20.94 -2.02
CA ILE A 221 -5.60 20.00 -1.52
C ILE A 221 -5.14 19.39 -0.20
N VAL A 222 -3.85 19.05 -0.05
CA VAL A 222 -3.27 18.62 1.24
C VAL A 222 -3.56 19.65 2.34
N ALA A 223 -3.28 20.93 2.09
CA ALA A 223 -3.56 22.00 3.06
C ALA A 223 -5.04 22.11 3.40
N ARG A 224 -5.92 22.08 2.38
CA ARG A 224 -7.37 22.12 2.56
C ARG A 224 -7.86 20.96 3.43
N ASP A 225 -7.44 19.74 3.11
CA ASP A 225 -7.94 18.53 3.76
C ASP A 225 -7.48 18.43 5.21
N ILE A 226 -6.25 18.85 5.50
CA ILE A 226 -5.74 18.97 6.87
C ILE A 226 -6.60 19.97 7.69
N LEU A 227 -6.93 21.13 7.12
CA LEU A 227 -7.77 22.13 7.80
C LEU A 227 -9.18 21.61 8.07
N LEU A 228 -9.75 20.87 7.13
CA LEU A 228 -11.06 20.23 7.31
C LEU A 228 -11.02 19.09 8.34
N ALA A 229 -9.94 18.30 8.35
CA ALA A 229 -9.73 17.26 9.36
C ALA A 229 -9.60 17.87 10.76
N LYS A 230 -8.85 18.99 10.91
CA LYS A 230 -8.73 19.74 12.15
C LYS A 230 -10.08 20.27 12.65
N GLU A 231 -10.91 20.82 11.75
CA GLU A 231 -12.26 21.32 12.10
C GLU A 231 -13.22 20.19 12.50
N THR A 232 -13.23 19.10 11.75
CA THR A 232 -14.19 18.00 11.93
C THR A 232 -13.77 16.99 12.99
N GLY A 233 -12.47 16.88 13.25
CA GLY A 233 -11.84 15.81 14.03
C GLY A 233 -11.96 14.44 13.36
N ALA A 234 -12.09 14.39 12.05
CA ALA A 234 -12.08 13.16 11.27
C ALA A 234 -10.64 12.64 11.13
N ARG A 235 -10.49 11.31 11.04
CA ARG A 235 -9.22 10.67 10.70
C ARG A 235 -8.94 10.85 9.22
N LEU A 236 -7.85 11.54 8.90
CA LEU A 236 -7.42 11.81 7.54
C LEU A 236 -6.18 10.98 7.21
N HIS A 237 -6.21 10.29 6.09
CA HIS A 237 -5.03 9.66 5.51
C HIS A 237 -4.78 10.25 4.12
N LEU A 238 -3.62 10.88 3.94
CA LEU A 238 -3.20 11.49 2.69
C LEU A 238 -2.52 10.43 1.82
N CYS A 239 -3.16 10.08 0.69
CA CYS A 239 -2.67 9.08 -0.23
C CYS A 239 -1.47 9.60 -1.04
N HIS A 240 -0.54 8.67 -1.39
CA HIS A 240 0.57 8.86 -2.35
C HIS A 240 1.19 10.27 -2.36
N CYS A 241 1.51 10.85 -1.19
CA CYS A 241 2.18 12.14 -1.12
C CYS A 241 3.49 12.13 -1.91
N SER A 242 3.72 13.15 -2.72
CA SER A 242 4.86 13.21 -3.63
C SER A 242 5.73 14.46 -3.48
N THR A 243 5.31 15.44 -2.68
CA THR A 243 5.99 16.73 -2.58
C THR A 243 6.65 16.96 -1.22
N LYS A 244 7.73 17.76 -1.19
CA LYS A 244 8.37 18.19 0.05
C LYS A 244 7.45 19.06 0.92
N ASP A 245 6.54 19.81 0.30
CA ASP A 245 5.65 20.69 1.04
C ASP A 245 4.51 19.90 1.68
N SER A 246 4.06 18.79 1.08
CA SER A 246 3.15 17.83 1.73
C SER A 246 3.79 17.25 3.00
N VAL A 247 5.08 16.85 2.98
CA VAL A 247 5.80 16.38 4.18
C VAL A 247 5.81 17.43 5.29
N ARG A 248 6.09 18.70 4.94
CA ARG A 248 6.08 19.79 5.91
C ARG A 248 4.71 20.03 6.53
N MET A 249 3.66 20.00 5.69
CA MET A 249 2.28 20.20 6.16
C MET A 249 1.82 19.06 7.06
N VAL A 250 2.15 17.81 6.72
CA VAL A 250 1.86 16.64 7.59
C VAL A 250 2.56 16.78 8.93
N LYS A 251 3.85 17.14 8.95
CA LYS A 251 4.60 17.39 10.19
C LYS A 251 3.90 18.42 11.07
N ALA A 252 3.62 19.59 10.53
CA ALA A 252 2.96 20.68 11.26
C ALA A 252 1.56 20.26 11.77
N ALA A 253 0.80 19.51 10.97
CA ALA A 253 -0.52 19.04 11.36
C ALA A 253 -0.46 18.05 12.54
N LYS A 254 0.52 17.13 12.53
CA LYS A 254 0.77 16.21 13.65
C LYS A 254 1.18 16.94 14.92
N GLU A 255 2.08 17.95 14.83
CA GLU A 255 2.48 18.80 15.94
C GLU A 255 1.29 19.58 16.51
N ASP A 256 0.34 19.97 15.68
CA ASP A 256 -0.93 20.62 16.06
C ASP A 256 -1.99 19.63 16.61
N GLY A 257 -1.70 18.33 16.68
CA GLY A 257 -2.59 17.30 17.21
C GLY A 257 -3.74 16.91 16.28
N VAL A 258 -3.62 17.18 14.97
CA VAL A 258 -4.59 16.70 13.97
C VAL A 258 -4.42 15.21 13.78
N ASP A 259 -5.51 14.46 13.74
CA ASP A 259 -5.49 13.02 13.44
C ASP A 259 -5.27 12.80 11.93
N VAL A 260 -4.01 12.96 11.54
CA VAL A 260 -3.54 12.83 10.15
C VAL A 260 -2.43 11.80 10.04
N SER A 261 -2.50 11.00 8.99
CA SER A 261 -1.44 10.12 8.53
C SER A 261 -1.23 10.31 7.02
N ALA A 262 -0.09 9.84 6.51
CA ALA A 262 0.25 9.99 5.10
C ALA A 262 1.05 8.79 4.59
N GLU A 263 0.89 8.49 3.30
CA GLU A 263 1.61 7.43 2.63
C GLU A 263 2.55 7.95 1.54
N VAL A 264 3.59 7.18 1.25
CA VAL A 264 4.52 7.38 0.13
C VAL A 264 4.57 6.10 -0.70
N CYS A 265 4.50 6.25 -2.04
CA CYS A 265 4.63 5.09 -2.92
C CYS A 265 6.09 4.77 -3.27
N PRO A 266 6.44 3.48 -3.51
CA PRO A 266 7.79 3.08 -3.85
C PRO A 266 8.37 3.83 -5.04
N HIS A 267 7.59 4.13 -6.04
CA HIS A 267 8.04 4.88 -7.20
C HIS A 267 8.39 6.35 -6.88
N HIS A 268 7.75 6.96 -5.86
CA HIS A 268 8.03 8.34 -5.47
C HIS A 268 9.30 8.49 -4.61
N PHE A 269 9.77 7.44 -3.93
CA PHE A 269 11.06 7.50 -3.26
C PHE A 269 12.21 6.86 -4.06
N THR A 270 11.92 6.26 -5.23
CA THR A 270 12.90 5.58 -6.07
C THR A 270 13.28 6.37 -7.31
N LEU A 271 12.31 7.03 -7.94
CA LEU A 271 12.47 7.68 -9.25
C LEU A 271 12.19 9.18 -9.17
N THR A 272 12.82 9.90 -10.10
CA THR A 272 12.61 11.33 -10.33
C THR A 272 12.07 11.58 -11.74
N SER A 273 11.60 12.78 -12.02
CA SER A 273 11.25 13.21 -13.38
C SER A 273 12.41 13.08 -14.38
N ALA A 274 13.66 13.19 -13.90
CA ALA A 274 14.85 13.06 -14.73
C ALA A 274 15.06 11.62 -15.25
N ASP A 275 14.51 10.62 -14.57
CA ASP A 275 14.61 9.21 -14.95
C ASP A 275 13.68 8.83 -16.11
N ILE A 276 12.79 9.71 -16.54
CA ILE A 276 11.88 9.46 -17.65
C ILE A 276 12.68 9.44 -18.97
N PRO A 277 12.87 8.26 -19.62
CA PRO A 277 13.82 8.15 -20.74
C PRO A 277 13.30 8.81 -22.02
N GLY A 278 12.00 8.97 -22.16
CA GLY A 278 11.35 9.49 -23.38
C GLY A 278 9.85 9.24 -23.34
N ASN A 279 9.24 8.93 -24.47
CA ASN A 279 7.81 8.70 -24.59
C ASN A 279 7.41 7.28 -24.11
N ASP A 280 7.82 6.92 -22.88
CA ASP A 280 7.46 5.65 -22.23
C ASP A 280 6.42 5.89 -21.14
N ALA A 281 5.18 5.52 -21.40
CA ALA A 281 4.08 5.72 -20.47
C ALA A 281 4.14 4.82 -19.21
N ASN A 282 5.10 3.88 -19.11
CA ASN A 282 5.35 3.20 -17.85
C ASN A 282 5.94 4.14 -16.77
N TYR A 283 6.42 5.32 -17.16
CA TYR A 283 6.82 6.39 -16.24
C TYR A 283 5.72 7.42 -15.98
N LYS A 284 4.48 7.16 -16.44
CA LYS A 284 3.32 8.04 -16.22
C LYS A 284 2.45 7.52 -15.08
N MET A 285 2.50 8.19 -13.95
CA MET A 285 1.64 7.98 -12.77
C MET A 285 1.16 9.31 -12.22
N ASN A 286 0.19 9.31 -11.33
CA ASN A 286 -0.38 10.50 -10.70
C ASN A 286 -0.55 10.27 -9.19
N PRO A 287 0.15 11.05 -8.34
CA PRO A 287 1.03 12.19 -8.68
C PRO A 287 2.22 11.81 -9.56
N PRO A 288 2.76 12.75 -10.36
CA PRO A 288 3.89 12.46 -11.23
C PRO A 288 5.19 12.27 -10.44
N LEU A 289 6.17 11.62 -11.04
CA LEU A 289 7.54 11.58 -10.52
C LEU A 289 8.07 13.00 -10.37
N ARG A 290 8.47 13.38 -9.16
CA ARG A 290 8.89 14.73 -8.79
C ARG A 290 10.40 14.94 -8.95
N THR A 291 10.91 16.03 -8.41
CA THR A 291 12.34 16.35 -8.40
C THR A 291 13.09 15.53 -7.36
N LYS A 292 14.43 15.51 -7.46
CA LYS A 292 15.28 14.89 -6.45
C LYS A 292 15.06 15.47 -5.05
N GLU A 293 14.81 16.79 -4.98
CA GLU A 293 14.56 17.46 -3.70
C GLU A 293 13.29 16.94 -3.01
N ASP A 294 12.22 16.68 -3.80
CA ASP A 294 10.99 16.07 -3.28
C ASP A 294 11.26 14.61 -2.82
N VAL A 295 11.96 13.82 -3.62
CA VAL A 295 12.33 12.43 -3.26
C VAL A 295 13.10 12.36 -1.94
N GLU A 296 14.10 13.21 -1.75
CA GLU A 296 14.88 13.24 -0.51
C GLU A 296 14.01 13.68 0.69
N ALA A 297 13.09 14.62 0.49
CA ALA A 297 12.16 15.03 1.55
C ALA A 297 11.20 13.90 1.94
N LEU A 298 10.74 13.10 0.98
CA LEU A 298 9.90 11.91 1.27
C LEU A 298 10.68 10.84 2.04
N LYS A 299 11.92 10.54 1.63
CA LYS A 299 12.80 9.60 2.34
C LYS A 299 13.05 10.07 3.79
N GLN A 300 13.37 11.36 3.97
CA GLN A 300 13.54 11.94 5.31
C GLN A 300 12.24 11.90 6.11
N GLY A 301 11.10 12.18 5.50
CA GLY A 301 9.77 12.09 6.12
C GLY A 301 9.43 10.67 6.59
N LEU A 302 9.83 9.64 5.82
CA LEU A 302 9.71 8.25 6.23
C LEU A 302 10.64 7.91 7.40
N HIS A 303 11.90 8.38 7.35
CA HIS A 303 12.87 8.19 8.43
C HIS A 303 12.40 8.80 9.77
N ASP A 304 11.86 10.00 9.72
CA ASP A 304 11.45 10.80 10.89
C ASP A 304 10.04 10.45 11.41
N ASP A 305 9.40 9.40 10.88
CA ASP A 305 8.02 8.99 11.19
C ASP A 305 6.95 10.09 10.94
N ILE A 306 7.29 11.05 10.07
CA ILE A 306 6.33 12.05 9.56
C ILE A 306 5.39 11.39 8.55
N MET A 307 5.96 10.63 7.61
CA MET A 307 5.22 9.78 6.67
C MET A 307 5.05 8.40 7.28
N ASP A 308 3.80 7.95 7.40
CA ASP A 308 3.43 6.79 8.24
C ASP A 308 3.51 5.46 7.49
N VAL A 309 3.15 5.46 6.21
CA VAL A 309 2.84 4.26 5.44
C VAL A 309 3.62 4.24 4.13
N ILE A 310 4.01 3.05 3.71
CA ILE A 310 4.43 2.74 2.35
C ILE A 310 3.28 1.95 1.71
N ALA A 311 2.60 2.55 0.74
CA ALA A 311 1.53 1.94 -0.03
C ALA A 311 1.88 1.96 -1.52
N THR A 312 1.30 1.07 -2.33
CA THR A 312 1.81 0.87 -3.69
C THR A 312 1.21 1.78 -4.74
N ASP A 313 -0.04 2.22 -4.55
CA ASP A 313 -0.87 2.75 -5.65
C ASP A 313 -0.84 1.79 -6.87
N HIS A 314 -1.01 0.49 -6.60
CA HIS A 314 -1.05 -0.53 -7.64
C HIS A 314 -2.18 -0.24 -8.63
N ALA A 315 -1.81 0.29 -9.81
CA ALA A 315 -2.74 0.79 -10.81
C ALA A 315 -2.51 0.13 -12.19
N PRO A 316 -2.98 -1.12 -12.34
CA PRO A 316 -2.79 -1.91 -13.56
C PRO A 316 -3.54 -1.32 -14.75
N HIS A 317 -2.89 -1.41 -15.92
CA HIS A 317 -3.43 -1.06 -17.24
C HIS A 317 -3.04 -2.11 -18.25
N SER A 318 -3.82 -2.21 -19.34
CA SER A 318 -3.49 -3.11 -20.44
C SER A 318 -2.24 -2.62 -21.18
N GLU A 319 -1.53 -3.55 -21.81
CA GLU A 319 -0.35 -3.22 -22.63
C GLU A 319 -0.71 -2.22 -23.74
N GLU A 320 -1.84 -2.41 -24.41
CA GLU A 320 -2.34 -1.50 -25.45
C GLU A 320 -2.52 -0.07 -24.96
N GLU A 321 -3.02 0.12 -23.74
CA GLU A 321 -3.21 1.45 -23.15
C GLU A 321 -1.87 2.11 -22.83
N LYS A 322 -0.87 1.35 -22.38
CA LYS A 322 0.45 1.87 -22.01
C LYS A 322 1.41 2.00 -23.20
N LEU A 323 1.13 1.39 -24.34
CA LEU A 323 1.84 1.63 -25.60
C LEU A 323 1.47 2.98 -26.26
N ARG A 324 0.46 3.68 -25.77
CA ARG A 324 0.12 5.01 -26.23
C ARG A 324 1.19 6.02 -25.85
N THR A 325 1.11 7.22 -26.44
CA THR A 325 2.02 8.32 -26.10
C THR A 325 1.87 8.76 -24.66
N MET A 326 2.90 9.39 -24.09
CA MET A 326 2.85 10.01 -22.77
C MET A 326 1.62 10.90 -22.59
N GLN A 327 1.20 11.63 -23.63
CA GLN A 327 0.02 12.50 -23.59
C GLN A 327 -1.29 11.71 -23.45
N SER A 328 -1.45 10.59 -24.14
CA SER A 328 -2.74 9.88 -24.28
C SER A 328 -2.86 8.60 -23.43
N ALA A 329 -1.75 8.05 -22.93
CA ALA A 329 -1.77 6.90 -22.05
C ALA A 329 -2.42 7.24 -20.70
N PRO A 330 -3.10 6.29 -20.03
CA PRO A 330 -3.59 6.48 -18.68
C PRO A 330 -2.46 6.58 -17.66
N PHE A 331 -2.70 7.28 -16.55
CA PHE A 331 -1.83 7.30 -15.38
C PHE A 331 -1.90 5.98 -14.61
N GLY A 332 -0.78 5.56 -14.04
CA GLY A 332 -0.68 4.43 -13.13
C GLY A 332 0.36 3.39 -13.56
N ILE A 333 0.90 2.71 -12.57
CA ILE A 333 1.83 1.57 -12.70
C ILE A 333 1.44 0.47 -11.71
N VAL A 334 1.90 -0.77 -11.95
CA VAL A 334 1.74 -1.84 -10.97
C VAL A 334 2.81 -1.73 -9.88
N GLY A 335 2.47 -2.03 -8.63
CA GLY A 335 3.35 -1.82 -7.47
C GLY A 335 3.46 -2.99 -6.51
N LEU A 336 2.43 -3.85 -6.36
CA LEU A 336 2.37 -4.90 -5.34
C LEU A 336 3.60 -5.82 -5.33
N GLU A 337 4.09 -6.23 -6.49
CA GLU A 337 5.20 -7.18 -6.64
C GLU A 337 6.58 -6.51 -6.70
N THR A 338 6.63 -5.18 -6.55
CA THR A 338 7.89 -4.41 -6.57
C THR A 338 8.13 -3.61 -5.29
N ALA A 339 7.13 -3.47 -4.42
CA ALA A 339 7.23 -2.62 -3.25
C ALA A 339 8.27 -3.11 -2.24
N VAL A 340 8.26 -4.39 -1.91
CA VAL A 340 9.25 -4.98 -0.96
C VAL A 340 10.67 -4.81 -1.46
N PRO A 341 11.04 -5.25 -2.67
CA PRO A 341 12.42 -5.13 -3.14
C PRO A 341 12.86 -3.68 -3.33
N LEU A 342 11.98 -2.77 -3.74
CA LEU A 342 12.31 -1.35 -3.82
C LEU A 342 12.52 -0.74 -2.42
N THR A 343 11.68 -1.07 -1.45
CA THR A 343 11.83 -0.60 -0.07
C THR A 343 13.14 -1.08 0.55
N ILE A 344 13.49 -2.35 0.36
CA ILE A 344 14.76 -2.89 0.85
C ILE A 344 15.93 -2.20 0.16
N SER A 345 15.92 -2.11 -1.17
CA SER A 345 17.03 -1.56 -1.95
C SER A 345 17.25 -0.07 -1.71
N GLU A 346 16.16 0.72 -1.61
CA GLU A 346 16.23 2.18 -1.60
C GLU A 346 16.19 2.80 -0.20
N LEU A 347 15.67 2.06 0.80
CA LEU A 347 15.48 2.60 2.14
C LEU A 347 16.20 1.78 3.22
N VAL A 348 16.08 0.45 3.22
CA VAL A 348 16.66 -0.37 4.29
C VAL A 348 18.17 -0.54 4.12
N ARG A 349 18.64 -0.98 2.96
CA ARG A 349 20.08 -1.19 2.71
C ARG A 349 20.91 0.08 2.79
N PRO A 350 20.44 1.24 2.31
CA PRO A 350 21.15 2.52 2.53
C PRO A 350 21.08 3.05 3.97
N GLY A 351 20.28 2.43 4.85
CA GLY A 351 20.13 2.83 6.24
C GLY A 351 19.19 4.03 6.46
N VAL A 352 18.33 4.33 5.48
CA VAL A 352 17.26 5.33 5.66
C VAL A 352 16.22 4.82 6.63
N LEU A 353 15.83 3.54 6.52
CA LEU A 353 14.95 2.86 7.46
C LEU A 353 15.67 1.68 8.11
N THR A 354 15.38 1.43 9.37
CA THR A 354 15.67 0.12 9.98
C THR A 354 14.68 -0.93 9.44
N PRO A 355 15.04 -2.24 9.50
CA PRO A 355 14.08 -3.29 9.15
C PRO A 355 12.78 -3.22 9.98
N LEU A 356 12.87 -2.86 11.26
CA LEU A 356 11.70 -2.70 12.13
C LEU A 356 10.81 -1.53 11.70
N GLN A 357 11.38 -0.40 11.24
CA GLN A 357 10.61 0.71 10.67
C GLN A 357 9.93 0.30 9.36
N MET A 358 10.58 -0.50 8.50
CA MET A 358 9.94 -1.06 7.32
C MET A 358 8.70 -1.88 7.69
N ALA A 359 8.83 -2.79 8.68
CA ALA A 359 7.70 -3.59 9.17
C ALA A 359 6.58 -2.70 9.72
N ALA A 360 6.92 -1.60 10.44
CA ALA A 360 5.93 -0.65 10.91
C ALA A 360 5.17 0.01 9.75
N LYS A 361 5.89 0.52 8.74
CA LYS A 361 5.31 1.31 7.64
C LYS A 361 4.53 0.46 6.63
N MET A 362 4.82 -0.82 6.52
CA MET A 362 4.17 -1.72 5.57
C MET A 362 3.16 -2.68 6.23
N SER A 363 3.02 -2.66 7.57
CA SER A 363 2.08 -3.57 8.27
C SER A 363 1.39 -2.90 9.47
N ALA A 364 2.11 -2.56 10.54
CA ALA A 364 1.51 -2.06 11.79
C ALA A 364 0.80 -0.71 11.60
N ASN A 365 1.44 0.24 10.93
CA ASN A 365 0.88 1.56 10.70
C ASN A 365 -0.36 1.54 9.77
N PRO A 366 -0.34 0.81 8.62
CA PRO A 366 -1.55 0.63 7.83
C PRO A 366 -2.72 0.02 8.63
N ALA A 367 -2.45 -0.98 9.47
CA ALA A 367 -3.48 -1.56 10.35
C ALA A 367 -4.05 -0.52 11.32
N LYS A 368 -3.19 0.33 11.91
CA LYS A 368 -3.59 1.43 12.79
C LYS A 368 -4.42 2.49 12.05
N VAL A 369 -4.04 2.85 10.82
CA VAL A 369 -4.80 3.80 9.98
C VAL A 369 -6.21 3.28 9.75
N LEU A 370 -6.38 2.00 9.43
CA LEU A 370 -7.71 1.39 9.21
C LEU A 370 -8.46 1.11 10.53
N GLY A 371 -7.76 1.02 11.66
CA GLY A 371 -8.34 0.58 12.94
C GLY A 371 -8.69 -0.90 12.96
N ILE A 372 -7.93 -1.75 12.26
CA ILE A 372 -8.13 -3.20 12.19
C ILE A 372 -7.15 -3.95 13.10
N ASP A 373 -7.58 -5.09 13.63
CA ASP A 373 -6.77 -5.94 14.52
C ASP A 373 -5.79 -6.83 13.72
N LYS A 374 -4.80 -6.20 13.09
CA LYS A 374 -3.75 -6.82 12.28
C LYS A 374 -2.41 -6.11 12.52
N GLY A 375 -1.37 -6.48 11.78
CA GLY A 375 -0.08 -5.80 11.80
C GLY A 375 0.77 -6.09 13.04
N ASN A 376 0.53 -7.20 13.74
CA ASN A 376 1.35 -7.66 14.87
C ASN A 376 1.37 -9.21 14.98
N LEU A 377 2.39 -9.75 15.66
CA LEU A 377 2.60 -11.18 15.84
C LEU A 377 2.48 -11.60 17.31
N ALA A 378 1.63 -10.94 18.09
CA ALA A 378 1.35 -11.37 19.46
C ALA A 378 0.63 -12.73 19.49
N GLU A 379 0.86 -13.50 20.54
CA GLU A 379 0.17 -14.79 20.77
C GLU A 379 -1.36 -14.59 20.81
N GLY A 380 -2.08 -15.48 20.16
CA GLY A 380 -3.53 -15.45 20.01
C GLY A 380 -4.04 -14.62 18.83
N LYS A 381 -3.20 -13.81 18.16
CA LYS A 381 -3.56 -13.06 16.96
C LYS A 381 -3.65 -13.95 15.73
N ILE A 382 -4.40 -13.50 14.72
CA ILE A 382 -4.47 -14.17 13.42
C ILE A 382 -3.06 -14.24 12.83
N ALA A 383 -2.70 -15.40 12.30
CA ALA A 383 -1.38 -15.66 11.75
C ALA A 383 -1.29 -15.14 10.31
N ASP A 384 -1.12 -13.83 10.18
CA ASP A 384 -0.74 -13.14 8.94
C ASP A 384 0.76 -12.85 9.03
N VAL A 385 1.58 -13.53 8.21
CA VAL A 385 3.05 -13.48 8.28
C VAL A 385 3.64 -13.34 6.90
N THR A 386 4.67 -12.49 6.76
CA THR A 386 5.49 -12.37 5.56
C THR A 386 6.94 -12.70 5.89
N ILE A 387 7.55 -13.59 5.09
CA ILE A 387 8.96 -13.98 5.18
C ILE A 387 9.67 -13.42 3.97
N ILE A 388 10.77 -12.68 4.22
CA ILE A 388 11.53 -11.97 3.17
C ILE A 388 13.02 -12.28 3.36
N ASP A 389 13.70 -12.71 2.31
CA ASP A 389 15.16 -12.74 2.32
C ASP A 389 15.71 -11.39 1.84
N PRO A 390 16.31 -10.59 2.74
CA PRO A 390 16.76 -9.24 2.40
C PRO A 390 18.04 -9.21 1.57
N GLU A 391 18.77 -10.32 1.48
CA GLU A 391 20.08 -10.39 0.86
C GLU A 391 20.05 -10.93 -0.58
N VAL A 392 18.93 -11.50 -1.01
CA VAL A 392 18.79 -12.00 -2.39
C VAL A 392 18.77 -10.83 -3.36
N GLU A 393 19.79 -10.80 -4.26
CA GLU A 393 19.82 -9.89 -5.40
C GLU A 393 19.19 -10.55 -6.62
N TYR A 394 18.25 -9.86 -7.27
CA TYR A 394 17.66 -10.33 -8.51
C TYR A 394 17.29 -9.15 -9.43
N THR A 395 16.92 -9.48 -10.66
CA THR A 395 16.45 -8.49 -11.64
C THR A 395 14.94 -8.60 -11.79
N ILE A 396 14.24 -7.49 -11.62
CA ILE A 396 12.78 -7.44 -11.79
C ILE A 396 12.41 -7.84 -13.22
N ASP A 397 11.62 -8.90 -13.35
CA ASP A 397 11.06 -9.35 -14.61
C ASP A 397 9.52 -9.24 -14.58
N LYS A 398 8.96 -8.23 -15.25
CA LYS A 398 7.53 -8.00 -15.33
C LYS A 398 6.74 -9.20 -15.88
N ASN A 399 7.39 -10.09 -16.65
CA ASN A 399 6.72 -11.26 -17.23
C ASN A 399 6.42 -12.33 -16.16
N LYS A 400 7.09 -12.27 -15.01
CA LYS A 400 6.85 -13.15 -13.87
C LYS A 400 5.76 -12.64 -12.92
N PHE A 401 5.28 -11.40 -13.08
CA PHE A 401 4.24 -10.84 -12.23
C PHE A 401 2.94 -11.64 -12.31
N ARG A 402 2.24 -11.75 -11.20
CA ARG A 402 0.90 -12.36 -11.10
C ARG A 402 -0.19 -11.40 -11.53
N SER A 403 -0.01 -10.09 -11.28
CA SER A 403 -0.89 -9.06 -11.82
C SER A 403 -1.10 -9.24 -13.33
N GLN A 404 -2.30 -8.98 -13.82
CA GLN A 404 -2.56 -8.93 -15.26
C GLN A 404 -1.82 -7.75 -15.89
N GLY A 405 -1.78 -6.61 -15.21
CA GLY A 405 -1.00 -5.44 -15.62
C GLY A 405 0.49 -5.72 -15.56
N LYS A 406 1.23 -5.29 -16.61
CA LYS A 406 2.70 -5.39 -16.67
C LYS A 406 3.35 -4.01 -16.82
N ASN A 407 2.58 -2.96 -16.52
CA ASN A 407 2.96 -1.56 -16.69
C ASN A 407 3.83 -1.11 -15.51
N THR A 408 5.15 -1.27 -15.66
CA THR A 408 6.14 -0.89 -14.65
C THR A 408 7.39 -0.28 -15.29
N PRO A 409 7.97 0.79 -14.71
CA PRO A 409 9.27 1.31 -15.11
C PRO A 409 10.45 0.49 -14.57
N PHE A 410 10.19 -0.49 -13.71
CA PHE A 410 11.24 -1.22 -12.97
C PHE A 410 11.70 -2.51 -13.65
N HIS A 411 11.13 -2.88 -14.81
CA HIS A 411 11.60 -4.04 -15.56
C HIS A 411 13.08 -3.92 -15.90
N GLY A 412 13.87 -4.96 -15.59
CA GLY A 412 15.32 -4.95 -15.80
C GLY A 412 16.12 -4.29 -14.66
N ARG A 413 15.48 -3.70 -13.64
CA ARG A 413 16.17 -3.12 -12.49
C ARG A 413 16.66 -4.21 -11.55
N LYS A 414 17.91 -4.12 -11.12
CA LYS A 414 18.46 -4.95 -10.05
C LYS A 414 18.00 -4.43 -8.70
N VAL A 415 17.57 -5.34 -7.85
CA VAL A 415 17.03 -5.06 -6.51
C VAL A 415 17.46 -6.14 -5.53
N PHE A 416 17.30 -5.84 -4.25
CA PHE A 416 17.48 -6.78 -3.14
C PHE A 416 16.15 -6.99 -2.42
N GLY A 417 15.99 -8.18 -1.85
CA GLY A 417 14.85 -8.51 -1.01
C GLY A 417 13.76 -9.26 -1.77
N GLU A 418 13.78 -10.58 -1.66
CA GLU A 418 12.78 -11.46 -2.27
C GLU A 418 11.76 -11.92 -1.21
N VAL A 419 10.47 -11.85 -1.54
CA VAL A 419 9.42 -12.45 -0.72
C VAL A 419 9.50 -13.96 -0.87
N GLU A 420 9.72 -14.65 0.25
CA GLU A 420 9.89 -16.09 0.29
C GLU A 420 8.59 -16.83 0.57
N MET A 421 7.80 -16.28 1.48
CA MET A 421 6.54 -16.89 1.87
C MET A 421 5.57 -15.83 2.39
N THR A 422 4.30 -16.03 2.06
CA THR A 422 3.17 -15.26 2.60
C THR A 422 2.19 -16.24 3.23
N ILE A 423 1.87 -16.01 4.49
CA ILE A 423 0.90 -16.78 5.26
C ILE A 423 -0.24 -15.84 5.64
N CYS A 424 -1.47 -16.21 5.30
CA CYS A 424 -2.66 -15.43 5.61
C CYS A 424 -3.67 -16.30 6.36
N GLY A 425 -4.05 -15.89 7.58
CA GLY A 425 -4.93 -16.67 8.42
C GLY A 425 -4.37 -18.06 8.81
N GLY A 426 -3.04 -18.20 8.81
CA GLY A 426 -2.36 -19.47 9.09
C GLY A 426 -2.19 -20.41 7.89
N GLU A 427 -2.70 -20.01 6.72
CA GLU A 427 -2.55 -20.77 5.47
C GLU A 427 -1.44 -20.17 4.60
N ILE A 428 -0.59 -21.01 4.02
CA ILE A 428 0.45 -20.58 3.09
C ILE A 428 -0.20 -20.25 1.75
N VAL A 429 -0.30 -18.94 1.43
CA VAL A 429 -0.93 -18.45 0.19
C VAL A 429 0.08 -18.20 -0.91
N TYR A 430 1.36 -18.04 -0.55
CA TYR A 430 2.49 -17.99 -1.48
C TYR A 430 3.73 -18.61 -0.84
N ALA A 431 4.51 -19.33 -1.64
CA ALA A 431 5.86 -19.77 -1.30
C ALA A 431 6.76 -19.77 -2.54
N ALA A 432 7.95 -19.19 -2.42
CA ALA A 432 9.00 -19.29 -3.42
C ALA A 432 9.45 -20.74 -3.60
N ASP A 433 10.04 -21.08 -4.75
CA ASP A 433 10.37 -22.48 -5.09
C ASP A 433 11.31 -23.13 -4.06
N ARG A 434 12.22 -22.37 -3.47
CA ARG A 434 13.13 -22.84 -2.42
C ARG A 434 12.44 -23.17 -1.08
N MET A 435 11.25 -22.62 -0.84
CA MET A 435 10.46 -22.84 0.39
C MET A 435 9.39 -23.92 0.23
N LYS A 436 9.29 -24.53 -0.96
CA LYS A 436 8.31 -25.60 -1.25
C LYS A 436 8.80 -26.99 -0.87
N GLN A 437 10.08 -27.12 -0.48
CA GLN A 437 10.73 -28.40 -0.16
C GLN A 437 10.45 -28.87 1.25
#